data_8c333593e34e69da2aafac3513f83a3a
#
_entry.id   8c333593e34e69da2aafac3513f83a3a
#
_cell.length_a   1.000
_cell.length_b   1.000
_cell.length_c   1.000
_cell.angle_alpha   90.00
_cell.angle_beta   90.00
_cell.angle_gamma   90.00
#
_symmetry.space_group_name_H-M   'P 1'
#
loop_
_entity.id
_entity.type
_entity.pdbx_description
1 polymer ?
#
loop_
_entity_poly.entity_id
_entity_poly.type
_entity_poly.pdbx_seq_one_letter_code
_entity_poly.pdbx_strand_id
1 'polypeptide(L)'
;MFHRFWSLRNLDIALILLFTPGIMLVYEGNRLAGASVSVVGAVESVPSLHSTSPSSLLYAGYFWLIVIASLLVVRLLLDTVIVRRPMLDPNLSSGGMLFLGSSMLAYLLVNLSVSNPAPETTTSNGGPGYVLMKTLPSISTVPPKEIAVAEPSATPIPVGFRLVAARSIAIGANLMIILCMVSIGYWHFGNFKTGVGAATLYLLLPYTFYMTGRVDHVLPSAFLLLAILLYRQPFAAGLFLGLAAGVVYYPFSLLPLWCSFYWQRGIRRFTLGFTTSIAALIIAMIFLHPNDILQHLGYMFGIKQVAMTGMDGIWGLGWYPLMRVPLILVFVLVSVSFVVWPAQKSLATLMSCSGGIMAATQCWHGFGGGLYLAWFVPLALLTMFRPNLDYCVALEVVRPRRKRPVRAEAVSISLAAFSGWRRGLSLQRKT
;
A
#
# COMPACT_ATOMS: atom_id res chain seq x y z
N MET A 1 -8.25 -24.62 -15.38
CA MET A 1 -9.09 -23.41 -15.22
C MET A 1 -8.51 -22.12 -15.85
N PHE A 2 -7.36 -22.19 -16.48
CA PHE A 2 -6.71 -21.04 -17.14
C PHE A 2 -7.18 -20.77 -18.57
N HIS A 3 -8.18 -21.48 -19.08
CA HIS A 3 -8.62 -21.38 -20.47
C HIS A 3 -9.57 -20.21 -20.78
N ARG A 4 -9.91 -19.36 -19.80
CA ARG A 4 -10.71 -18.16 -20.04
C ARG A 4 -9.86 -16.91 -19.85
N PHE A 5 -9.42 -16.30 -20.92
CA PHE A 5 -8.70 -15.00 -20.91
C PHE A 5 -9.46 -13.94 -20.10
N TRP A 6 -10.77 -13.96 -20.11
CA TRP A 6 -11.68 -13.04 -19.42
C TRP A 6 -12.05 -13.49 -17.99
N SER A 7 -11.19 -14.26 -17.31
CA SER A 7 -11.43 -14.53 -15.90
C SER A 7 -11.21 -13.26 -15.06
N LEU A 8 -12.02 -13.05 -14.03
CA LEU A 8 -11.86 -11.91 -13.11
C LEU A 8 -10.43 -11.79 -12.56
N ARG A 9 -9.74 -12.91 -12.36
CA ARG A 9 -8.35 -12.95 -11.92
C ARG A 9 -7.38 -12.37 -12.93
N ASN A 10 -7.54 -12.73 -14.19
CA ASN A 10 -6.68 -12.22 -15.25
C ASN A 10 -6.93 -10.72 -15.45
N LEU A 11 -8.18 -10.27 -15.32
CA LEU A 11 -8.51 -8.85 -15.32
C LEU A 11 -7.89 -8.12 -14.13
N ASP A 12 -7.93 -8.69 -12.94
CA ASP A 12 -7.34 -8.12 -11.74
C ASP A 12 -5.82 -7.96 -11.89
N ILE A 13 -5.13 -9.00 -12.37
CA ILE A 13 -3.68 -8.95 -12.64
C ILE A 13 -3.39 -7.94 -13.75
N ALA A 14 -4.17 -7.96 -14.83
CA ALA A 14 -4.02 -7.01 -15.93
C ALA A 14 -4.18 -5.56 -15.44
N LEU A 15 -5.18 -5.27 -14.62
CA LEU A 15 -5.37 -3.92 -14.04
C LEU A 15 -4.15 -3.46 -13.25
N ILE A 16 -3.53 -4.34 -12.45
CA ILE A 16 -2.32 -3.98 -11.69
C ILE A 16 -1.13 -3.75 -12.63
N LEU A 17 -0.94 -4.60 -13.63
CA LEU A 17 0.15 -4.45 -14.60
C LEU A 17 -0.04 -3.19 -15.48
N LEU A 18 -1.27 -2.79 -15.76
CA LEU A 18 -1.59 -1.58 -16.53
C LEU A 18 -1.20 -0.26 -15.84
N PHE A 19 -0.85 -0.27 -14.55
CA PHE A 19 -0.20 0.90 -13.92
C PHE A 19 1.20 1.15 -14.48
N THR A 20 1.90 0.12 -14.95
CA THR A 20 3.30 0.21 -15.43
C THR A 20 3.47 1.21 -16.56
N PRO A 21 2.68 1.18 -17.67
CA PRO A 21 2.82 2.16 -18.75
C PRO A 21 2.66 3.60 -18.26
N GLY A 22 1.67 3.88 -17.41
CA GLY A 22 1.46 5.21 -16.85
C GLY A 22 2.64 5.71 -16.03
N ILE A 23 3.21 4.86 -15.17
CA ILE A 23 4.41 5.19 -14.38
C ILE A 23 5.60 5.48 -15.29
N MET A 24 5.81 4.67 -16.32
CA MET A 24 6.90 4.85 -17.28
C MET A 24 6.77 6.16 -18.05
N LEU A 25 5.56 6.53 -18.49
CA LEU A 25 5.30 7.81 -19.16
C LEU A 25 5.58 9.00 -18.25
N VAL A 26 5.14 8.95 -16.99
CA VAL A 26 5.41 10.01 -16.01
C VAL A 26 6.91 10.10 -15.72
N TYR A 27 7.58 8.97 -15.56
CA TYR A 27 9.02 8.95 -15.33
C TYR A 27 9.79 9.58 -16.50
N GLU A 28 9.49 9.17 -17.73
CA GLU A 28 10.15 9.68 -18.92
C GLU A 28 9.85 11.16 -19.14
N GLY A 29 8.61 11.59 -18.92
CA GLY A 29 8.22 13.00 -18.97
C GLY A 29 9.02 13.87 -17.98
N ASN A 30 9.18 13.40 -16.73
CA ASN A 30 10.00 14.11 -15.73
C ASN A 30 11.48 14.11 -16.10
N ARG A 31 11.99 13.01 -16.67
CA ARG A 31 13.38 12.93 -17.13
C ARG A 31 13.67 13.95 -18.24
N LEU A 32 12.79 14.05 -19.22
CA LEU A 32 12.94 15.00 -20.33
C LEU A 32 12.75 16.44 -19.87
N ALA A 33 11.84 16.73 -18.94
CA ALA A 33 11.66 18.05 -18.37
C ALA A 33 12.91 18.49 -17.58
N GLY A 34 13.53 17.61 -16.79
CA GLY A 34 14.79 17.88 -16.10
C GLY A 34 15.97 18.09 -17.06
N ALA A 35 16.02 17.35 -18.15
CA ALA A 35 17.05 17.54 -19.19
C ALA A 35 16.90 18.87 -19.95
N SER A 36 15.68 19.32 -20.22
CA SER A 36 15.43 20.60 -20.91
C SER A 36 15.82 21.82 -20.06
N VAL A 37 15.69 21.74 -18.74
CA VAL A 37 16.11 22.81 -17.83
C VAL A 37 17.64 22.97 -17.80
N SER A 38 18.38 21.88 -17.94
CA SER A 38 19.85 21.91 -17.98
C SER A 38 20.43 22.40 -19.32
N VAL A 39 19.64 22.33 -20.39
CA VAL A 39 20.09 22.74 -21.75
C VAL A 39 19.74 24.19 -22.08
N VAL A 40 18.77 24.80 -21.41
CA VAL A 40 18.40 26.21 -21.63
C VAL A 40 19.51 27.18 -21.17
N GLY A 41 20.51 26.70 -20.41
CA GLY A 41 21.75 27.45 -20.12
C GLY A 41 22.86 27.39 -21.20
N ALA A 42 22.70 26.55 -22.24
CA ALA A 42 23.70 26.37 -23.32
C ALA A 42 23.01 26.12 -24.67
N VAL A 43 23.00 27.12 -25.52
CA VAL A 43 22.82 27.05 -26.99
C VAL A 43 21.38 26.90 -27.52
N GLU A 44 21.10 27.79 -28.48
CA GLU A 44 19.90 27.88 -29.32
C GLU A 44 19.43 26.57 -29.93
N SER A 45 18.13 26.40 -29.93
CA SER A 45 17.37 25.24 -30.33
C SER A 45 17.52 24.90 -31.83
N VAL A 46 18.04 23.71 -32.12
CA VAL A 46 17.77 23.03 -33.36
C VAL A 46 16.38 22.36 -33.26
N PRO A 47 15.42 22.65 -34.14
CA PRO A 47 14.14 21.98 -34.12
C PRO A 47 14.28 20.52 -34.58
N SER A 48 14.30 19.58 -33.64
CA SER A 48 14.20 18.16 -33.95
C SER A 48 12.75 17.81 -34.30
N LEU A 49 12.49 17.44 -35.54
CA LEU A 49 11.25 16.84 -36.01
C LEU A 49 10.91 15.61 -35.12
N HIS A 50 9.73 15.60 -34.51
CA HIS A 50 9.16 14.55 -33.67
C HIS A 50 9.66 14.40 -32.22
N SER A 51 9.97 15.47 -31.52
CA SER A 51 10.07 15.39 -30.04
C SER A 51 8.69 15.56 -29.40
N THR A 52 8.12 14.46 -28.87
CA THR A 52 6.97 14.52 -27.98
C THR A 52 7.32 15.46 -26.82
N SER A 53 6.54 16.53 -26.61
CA SER A 53 6.85 17.50 -25.55
C SER A 53 6.80 16.82 -24.18
N PRO A 54 7.71 17.15 -23.23
CA PRO A 54 7.67 16.57 -21.87
C PRO A 54 6.31 16.68 -21.20
N SER A 55 5.59 17.77 -21.45
CA SER A 55 4.24 18.01 -20.91
C SER A 55 3.21 17.04 -21.45
N SER A 56 3.28 16.62 -22.71
CA SER A 56 2.34 15.66 -23.30
C SER A 56 2.51 14.25 -22.73
N LEU A 57 3.75 13.83 -22.44
CA LEU A 57 4.03 12.55 -21.78
C LEU A 57 3.53 12.53 -20.34
N LEU A 58 3.75 13.62 -19.59
CA LEU A 58 3.25 13.74 -18.24
C LEU A 58 1.73 13.71 -18.21
N TYR A 59 1.08 14.45 -19.11
CA TYR A 59 -0.38 14.45 -19.22
C TYR A 59 -0.94 13.06 -19.53
N ALA A 60 -0.41 12.40 -20.54
CA ALA A 60 -0.81 11.06 -20.91
C ALA A 60 -0.59 10.03 -19.78
N GLY A 61 0.56 10.12 -19.10
CA GLY A 61 0.92 9.23 -17.99
C GLY A 61 -0.02 9.39 -16.79
N TYR A 62 -0.24 10.60 -16.32
CA TYR A 62 -1.15 10.86 -15.19
C TYR A 62 -2.60 10.54 -15.54
N PHE A 63 -3.07 10.88 -16.74
CA PHE A 63 -4.41 10.53 -17.20
C PHE A 63 -4.61 9.01 -17.20
N TRP A 64 -3.63 8.28 -17.76
CA TRP A 64 -3.64 6.81 -17.74
C TRP A 64 -3.73 6.25 -16.33
N LEU A 65 -2.87 6.74 -15.40
CA LEU A 65 -2.86 6.28 -14.01
C LEU A 65 -4.21 6.48 -13.32
N ILE A 66 -4.87 7.62 -13.53
CA ILE A 66 -6.18 7.90 -12.94
C ILE A 66 -7.27 7.00 -13.53
N VAL A 67 -7.26 6.76 -14.83
CA VAL A 67 -8.22 5.84 -15.46
C VAL A 67 -8.08 4.44 -14.88
N ILE A 68 -6.85 3.92 -14.80
CA ILE A 68 -6.60 2.58 -14.24
C ILE A 68 -6.94 2.54 -12.74
N ALA A 69 -6.59 3.58 -11.96
CA ALA A 69 -6.96 3.68 -10.56
C ALA A 69 -8.48 3.67 -10.38
N SER A 70 -9.22 4.40 -11.20
CA SER A 70 -10.70 4.45 -11.16
C SER A 70 -11.32 3.08 -11.48
N LEU A 71 -10.80 2.37 -12.49
CA LEU A 71 -11.24 1.00 -12.80
C LEU A 71 -10.94 0.05 -11.64
N LEU A 72 -9.78 0.17 -11.00
CA LEU A 72 -9.43 -0.64 -9.84
C LEU A 72 -10.33 -0.32 -8.64
N VAL A 73 -10.68 0.96 -8.41
CA VAL A 73 -11.64 1.36 -7.35
C VAL A 73 -12.98 0.65 -7.56
N VAL A 74 -13.56 0.78 -8.75
CA VAL A 74 -14.81 0.08 -9.08
C VAL A 74 -14.68 -1.42 -8.86
N ARG A 75 -13.58 -2.00 -9.32
CA ARG A 75 -13.32 -3.44 -9.14
C ARG A 75 -13.23 -3.86 -7.68
N LEU A 76 -12.55 -3.09 -6.82
CA LEU A 76 -12.41 -3.41 -5.39
C LEU A 76 -13.73 -3.20 -4.63
N LEU A 77 -14.53 -2.22 -5.00
CA LEU A 77 -15.86 -2.01 -4.43
C LEU A 77 -16.84 -3.12 -4.83
N LEU A 78 -16.82 -3.56 -6.08
CA LEU A 78 -17.62 -4.69 -6.56
C LEU A 78 -17.25 -6.01 -5.87
N ASP A 79 -16.06 -6.11 -5.25
CA ASP A 79 -15.65 -7.29 -4.52
C ASP A 79 -16.57 -7.66 -3.35
N THR A 80 -17.24 -6.68 -2.77
CA THR A 80 -18.21 -6.87 -1.69
C THR A 80 -19.48 -7.63 -2.13
N VAL A 81 -19.78 -7.61 -3.43
CA VAL A 81 -20.94 -8.30 -4.03
C VAL A 81 -20.57 -9.72 -4.49
N ILE A 82 -19.28 -10.01 -4.65
CA ILE A 82 -18.80 -11.30 -5.13
C ILE A 82 -18.72 -12.29 -3.97
N VAL A 83 -19.68 -13.19 -3.87
CA VAL A 83 -19.88 -14.08 -2.72
C VAL A 83 -18.90 -15.27 -2.69
N ARG A 84 -18.45 -15.77 -3.85
CA ARG A 84 -17.64 -16.99 -3.91
C ARG A 84 -16.39 -16.81 -4.75
N ARG A 85 -15.23 -16.97 -4.11
CA ARG A 85 -13.95 -17.05 -4.79
C ARG A 85 -13.20 -18.32 -4.38
N PRO A 86 -12.78 -19.13 -5.35
CA PRO A 86 -11.78 -20.15 -5.05
C PRO A 86 -10.47 -19.43 -4.74
N MET A 87 -9.72 -19.93 -3.75
CA MET A 87 -8.40 -19.43 -3.42
C MET A 87 -7.48 -19.48 -4.64
N LEU A 88 -6.71 -18.42 -4.86
CA LEU A 88 -5.70 -18.40 -5.90
C LEU A 88 -4.51 -19.24 -5.44
N ASP A 89 -4.27 -20.36 -6.09
CA ASP A 89 -3.06 -21.15 -5.89
C ASP A 89 -2.05 -20.78 -6.99
N PRO A 90 -0.90 -20.17 -6.62
CA PRO A 90 0.13 -19.83 -7.58
C PRO A 90 0.69 -21.08 -8.28
N ASN A 91 0.96 -20.97 -9.59
CA ASN A 91 1.50 -22.11 -10.35
C ASN A 91 2.95 -22.42 -10.00
N LEU A 92 3.69 -21.45 -9.48
CA LEU A 92 5.08 -21.64 -9.09
C LEU A 92 5.16 -22.43 -7.77
N SER A 93 6.17 -23.28 -7.62
CA SER A 93 6.42 -23.99 -6.37
C SER A 93 6.71 -23.02 -5.22
N SER A 94 6.43 -23.42 -3.97
CA SER A 94 6.72 -22.59 -2.81
C SER A 94 8.19 -22.21 -2.71
N GLY A 95 9.10 -23.13 -3.01
CA GLY A 95 10.54 -22.88 -3.05
C GLY A 95 10.94 -21.87 -4.14
N GLY A 96 10.38 -22.00 -5.34
CA GLY A 96 10.63 -21.07 -6.45
C GLY A 96 10.15 -19.65 -6.15
N MET A 97 8.96 -19.52 -5.52
CA MET A 97 8.45 -18.22 -5.09
C MET A 97 9.26 -17.60 -3.96
N LEU A 98 9.69 -18.41 -2.98
CA LEU A 98 10.56 -17.94 -1.89
C LEU A 98 11.91 -17.47 -2.45
N PHE A 99 12.52 -18.22 -3.36
CA PHE A 99 13.77 -17.83 -4.00
C PHE A 99 13.61 -16.51 -4.76
N LEU A 100 12.61 -16.42 -5.61
CA LEU A 100 12.35 -15.20 -6.39
C LEU A 100 12.02 -14.01 -5.50
N GLY A 101 11.12 -14.18 -4.53
CA GLY A 101 10.73 -13.13 -3.60
C GLY A 101 11.88 -12.66 -2.71
N SER A 102 12.70 -13.58 -2.17
CA SER A 102 13.86 -13.23 -1.35
C SER A 102 14.95 -12.54 -2.17
N SER A 103 15.19 -12.98 -3.39
CA SER A 103 16.17 -12.34 -4.31
C SER A 103 15.73 -10.91 -4.66
N MET A 104 14.45 -10.69 -5.00
CA MET A 104 13.92 -9.36 -5.29
C MET A 104 13.95 -8.46 -4.04
N LEU A 105 13.62 -9.01 -2.86
CA LEU A 105 13.69 -8.28 -1.61
C LEU A 105 15.14 -7.90 -1.27
N ALA A 106 16.08 -8.81 -1.40
CA ALA A 106 17.49 -8.53 -1.18
C ALA A 106 17.99 -7.43 -2.12
N TYR A 107 17.64 -7.50 -3.41
CA TYR A 107 17.97 -6.46 -4.37
C TYR A 107 17.38 -5.10 -3.97
N LEU A 108 16.11 -5.07 -3.56
CA LEU A 108 15.45 -3.85 -3.11
C LEU A 108 16.15 -3.24 -1.89
N LEU A 109 16.49 -4.05 -0.88
CA LEU A 109 17.14 -3.59 0.33
C LEU A 109 18.57 -3.07 0.06
N VAL A 110 19.33 -3.76 -0.79
CA VAL A 110 20.65 -3.29 -1.23
C VAL A 110 20.51 -1.97 -1.98
N ASN A 111 19.56 -1.88 -2.92
CA ASN A 111 19.33 -0.65 -3.67
C ASN A 111 18.99 0.53 -2.73
N LEU A 112 18.11 0.34 -1.74
CA LEU A 112 17.78 1.36 -0.74
C LEU A 112 18.99 1.77 0.13
N SER A 113 19.88 0.82 0.44
CA SER A 113 21.05 1.08 1.28
C SER A 113 22.16 1.86 0.58
N VAL A 114 22.32 1.64 -0.73
CA VAL A 114 23.39 2.26 -1.55
C VAL A 114 22.96 3.56 -2.22
N SER A 115 21.66 3.70 -2.54
CA SER A 115 21.12 4.84 -3.30
C SER A 115 21.31 6.18 -2.58
N ASN A 116 21.59 7.21 -3.36
CA ASN A 116 21.77 8.58 -2.87
C ASN A 116 20.40 9.25 -2.60
N PRO A 117 20.36 10.30 -1.74
CA PRO A 117 19.18 11.12 -1.60
C PRO A 117 18.84 11.73 -2.97
N ALA A 118 17.56 11.75 -3.31
CA ALA A 118 17.10 12.47 -4.48
C ALA A 118 17.42 13.97 -4.29
N PRO A 119 17.80 14.69 -5.35
CA PRO A 119 17.94 16.14 -5.27
C PRO A 119 16.61 16.69 -4.74
N GLU A 120 16.69 17.56 -3.73
CA GLU A 120 15.53 18.25 -3.20
C GLU A 120 14.95 19.12 -4.31
N THR A 121 14.05 18.53 -5.08
CA THR A 121 13.14 19.34 -5.87
C THR A 121 12.33 20.11 -4.84
N THR A 122 12.45 21.44 -4.88
CA THR A 122 11.77 22.42 -4.02
C THR A 122 10.23 22.30 -4.05
N THR A 123 9.71 21.20 -4.49
CA THR A 123 8.31 20.86 -4.57
C THR A 123 7.80 20.41 -3.23
N SER A 124 7.07 21.32 -2.64
CA SER A 124 6.08 21.09 -1.60
C SER A 124 6.55 21.02 -0.14
N ASN A 125 6.97 22.14 0.40
CA ASN A 125 6.75 22.41 1.83
C ASN A 125 5.25 22.41 2.21
N GLY A 126 4.34 22.22 1.26
CA GLY A 126 2.89 22.30 1.39
C GLY A 126 2.10 20.98 1.28
N GLY A 127 2.73 19.85 0.93
CA GLY A 127 2.00 18.58 0.75
C GLY A 127 1.42 18.01 2.06
N PRO A 128 0.43 17.08 1.98
CA PRO A 128 -0.18 16.45 3.14
C PRO A 128 0.83 15.58 3.89
N GLY A 129 0.69 15.49 5.21
CA GLY A 129 1.40 14.54 6.03
C GLY A 129 2.03 15.12 7.29
N TYR A 130 2.55 14.22 8.10
CA TYR A 130 3.22 14.55 9.34
C TYR A 130 4.55 15.24 9.07
N VAL A 131 4.71 16.44 9.61
CA VAL A 131 5.85 17.33 9.30
C VAL A 131 7.20 16.67 9.51
N LEU A 132 7.36 15.86 10.57
CA LEU A 132 8.60 15.15 10.84
C LEU A 132 8.97 14.15 9.73
N MET A 133 8.00 13.55 9.06
CA MET A 133 8.28 12.65 7.94
C MET A 133 8.72 13.41 6.68
N LYS A 134 8.26 14.65 6.52
CA LYS A 134 8.65 15.52 5.40
C LYS A 134 10.07 16.06 5.52
N THR A 135 10.60 16.12 6.74
CA THR A 135 12.01 16.52 6.95
C THR A 135 13.00 15.43 6.54
N LEU A 136 12.53 14.22 6.25
CA LEU A 136 13.36 13.12 5.80
C LEU A 136 13.60 13.22 4.28
N PRO A 137 14.86 13.08 3.83
CA PRO A 137 15.17 13.09 2.40
C PRO A 137 14.51 11.89 1.71
N SER A 138 14.00 12.09 0.50
CA SER A 138 13.59 11.00 -0.38
C SER A 138 14.83 10.30 -0.93
N ILE A 139 14.77 8.97 -1.06
CA ILE A 139 15.86 8.15 -1.59
C ILE A 139 15.51 7.81 -3.03
N SER A 140 16.40 8.13 -3.98
CA SER A 140 16.24 7.74 -5.37
C SER A 140 16.64 6.28 -5.53
N THR A 141 15.71 5.43 -5.91
CA THR A 141 15.95 4.01 -6.21
C THR A 141 16.31 3.76 -7.68
N VAL A 142 16.35 4.83 -8.48
CA VAL A 142 16.76 4.79 -9.89
C VAL A 142 18.29 5.00 -9.94
N PRO A 143 19.04 4.17 -10.71
CA PRO A 143 20.47 4.38 -10.89
C PRO A 143 20.73 5.81 -11.38
N PRO A 144 21.63 6.57 -10.76
CA PRO A 144 22.03 7.86 -11.29
C PRO A 144 22.66 7.63 -12.66
N LYS A 145 22.05 8.11 -13.73
CA LYS A 145 22.81 8.49 -14.90
C LYS A 145 23.73 9.60 -14.44
N GLU A 146 25.02 9.48 -14.76
CA GLU A 146 26.05 10.45 -14.43
C GLU A 146 25.48 11.87 -14.29
N ILE A 147 25.21 12.24 -13.06
CA ILE A 147 24.79 13.61 -12.73
C ILE A 147 26.08 14.40 -12.89
N ALA A 148 26.12 15.22 -13.93
CA ALA A 148 27.12 16.28 -14.03
C ALA A 148 27.22 16.93 -12.65
N VAL A 149 28.43 16.98 -12.12
CA VAL A 149 28.77 17.47 -10.79
C VAL A 149 28.10 18.84 -10.59
N ALA A 150 26.95 18.82 -9.91
CA ALA A 150 26.36 20.04 -9.42
C ALA A 150 27.26 20.51 -8.26
N GLU A 151 27.79 21.71 -8.38
CA GLU A 151 28.62 22.32 -7.37
C GLU A 151 27.95 22.26 -5.99
N PRO A 152 28.70 22.00 -4.92
CA PRO A 152 28.16 21.91 -3.57
C PRO A 152 27.66 23.29 -3.14
N SER A 153 26.37 23.55 -3.26
CA SER A 153 25.73 24.68 -2.63
C SER A 153 25.79 24.49 -1.12
N ALA A 154 26.56 25.36 -0.52
CA ALA A 154 26.93 25.38 0.87
C ALA A 154 25.74 25.59 1.82
N THR A 155 25.30 24.53 2.50
CA THR A 155 24.87 24.60 3.91
C THR A 155 25.08 23.22 4.55
N PRO A 156 25.90 23.10 5.62
CA PRO A 156 26.17 21.83 6.26
C PRO A 156 25.08 21.51 7.27
N ILE A 157 24.00 20.93 6.83
CA ILE A 157 23.13 20.17 7.72
C ILE A 157 23.79 18.82 7.87
N PRO A 158 23.80 18.17 9.08
CA PRO A 158 24.35 16.84 9.22
C PRO A 158 23.48 15.85 8.40
N VAL A 159 23.82 15.72 7.15
CA VAL A 159 23.16 14.89 6.13
C VAL A 159 23.13 13.41 6.56
N GLY A 160 24.10 13.00 7.41
CA GLY A 160 24.25 11.62 7.84
C GLY A 160 23.05 11.06 8.61
N PHE A 161 22.57 11.73 9.68
CA PHE A 161 21.55 11.16 10.55
C PHE A 161 20.17 11.10 9.87
N ARG A 162 19.74 12.17 9.20
CA ARG A 162 18.44 12.18 8.50
C ARG A 162 18.38 11.16 7.37
N LEU A 163 19.47 11.01 6.63
CA LEU A 163 19.56 10.02 5.56
C LEU A 163 19.53 8.59 6.11
N VAL A 164 20.28 8.32 7.19
CA VAL A 164 20.26 7.00 7.86
C VAL A 164 18.87 6.70 8.40
N ALA A 165 18.20 7.68 9.03
CA ALA A 165 16.85 7.53 9.52
C ALA A 165 15.86 7.25 8.37
N ALA A 166 15.92 8.01 7.27
CA ALA A 166 15.07 7.79 6.10
C ALA A 166 15.27 6.39 5.49
N ARG A 167 16.53 5.96 5.33
CA ARG A 167 16.86 4.60 4.84
C ARG A 167 16.32 3.53 5.77
N SER A 168 16.55 3.65 7.07
CA SER A 168 16.13 2.67 8.07
C SER A 168 14.60 2.54 8.10
N ILE A 169 13.87 3.67 8.03
CA ILE A 169 12.41 3.67 8.00
C ILE A 169 11.89 3.08 6.69
N ALA A 170 12.47 3.44 5.54
CA ALA A 170 12.06 2.90 4.24
C ALA A 170 12.32 1.38 4.16
N ILE A 171 13.48 0.92 4.61
CA ILE A 171 13.83 -0.52 4.69
C ILE A 171 12.86 -1.24 5.62
N GLY A 172 12.66 -0.71 6.85
CA GLY A 172 11.76 -1.29 7.83
C GLY A 172 10.31 -1.36 7.34
N ALA A 173 9.81 -0.31 6.67
CA ALA A 173 8.47 -0.28 6.11
C ALA A 173 8.29 -1.30 4.99
N ASN A 174 9.25 -1.44 4.07
CA ASN A 174 9.20 -2.45 3.01
C ASN A 174 9.24 -3.88 3.56
N LEU A 175 10.13 -4.16 4.52
CA LEU A 175 10.16 -5.44 5.23
C LEU A 175 8.83 -5.72 5.90
N MET A 176 8.26 -4.73 6.58
CA MET A 176 6.97 -4.86 7.26
C MET A 176 5.84 -5.17 6.28
N ILE A 177 5.79 -4.50 5.11
CA ILE A 177 4.80 -4.79 4.06
C ILE A 177 4.88 -6.27 3.67
N ILE A 178 6.07 -6.76 3.33
CA ILE A 178 6.27 -8.15 2.90
C ILE A 178 5.90 -9.14 4.00
N LEU A 179 6.39 -8.90 5.23
CA LEU A 179 6.09 -9.77 6.38
C LEU A 179 4.59 -9.79 6.70
N CYS A 180 3.91 -8.64 6.62
CA CYS A 180 2.46 -8.58 6.81
C CYS A 180 1.70 -9.35 5.72
N MET A 181 2.07 -9.21 4.45
CA MET A 181 1.42 -9.93 3.35
C MET A 181 1.57 -11.45 3.52
N VAL A 182 2.77 -11.93 3.83
CA VAL A 182 3.03 -13.35 4.09
C VAL A 182 2.27 -13.84 5.32
N SER A 183 2.28 -13.05 6.42
CA SER A 183 1.60 -13.39 7.67
C SER A 183 0.07 -13.41 7.52
N ILE A 184 -0.51 -12.49 6.75
CA ILE A 184 -1.95 -12.49 6.43
C ILE A 184 -2.30 -13.75 5.64
N GLY A 185 -1.48 -14.13 4.65
CA GLY A 185 -1.63 -15.37 3.92
C GLY A 185 -1.61 -16.59 4.84
N TYR A 186 -0.66 -16.66 5.75
CA TYR A 186 -0.52 -17.78 6.67
C TYR A 186 -1.63 -17.83 7.74
N TRP A 187 -1.86 -16.73 8.47
CA TRP A 187 -2.77 -16.73 9.63
C TRP A 187 -4.25 -16.53 9.28
N HIS A 188 -4.54 -15.77 8.23
CA HIS A 188 -5.91 -15.41 7.88
C HIS A 188 -6.44 -16.19 6.69
N PHE A 189 -5.60 -16.45 5.69
CA PHE A 189 -6.00 -17.26 4.54
C PHE A 189 -5.76 -18.76 4.76
N GLY A 190 -4.97 -19.15 5.77
CA GLY A 190 -4.61 -20.54 6.04
C GLY A 190 -3.69 -21.16 4.98
N ASN A 191 -3.06 -20.35 4.14
CA ASN A 191 -2.17 -20.80 3.08
C ASN A 191 -0.95 -19.89 2.94
N PHE A 192 0.20 -20.41 3.37
CA PHE A 192 1.49 -19.69 3.29
C PHE A 192 1.89 -19.38 1.85
N LYS A 193 1.67 -20.32 0.93
CA LYS A 193 2.01 -20.17 -0.50
C LYS A 193 1.29 -18.99 -1.14
N THR A 194 0.04 -18.76 -0.77
CA THR A 194 -0.76 -17.63 -1.24
C THR A 194 -0.20 -16.29 -0.76
N GLY A 195 0.21 -16.21 0.51
CA GLY A 195 0.83 -15.01 1.08
C GLY A 195 2.17 -14.67 0.41
N VAL A 196 3.03 -15.69 0.24
CA VAL A 196 4.31 -15.55 -0.47
C VAL A 196 4.08 -15.14 -1.93
N GLY A 197 3.08 -15.74 -2.61
CA GLY A 197 2.75 -15.39 -3.99
C GLY A 197 2.32 -13.93 -4.14
N ALA A 198 1.47 -13.43 -3.25
CA ALA A 198 1.05 -12.02 -3.24
C ALA A 198 2.23 -11.09 -2.97
N ALA A 199 3.09 -11.40 -2.00
CA ALA A 199 4.28 -10.62 -1.67
C ALA A 199 5.32 -10.62 -2.81
N THR A 200 5.54 -11.77 -3.45
CA THR A 200 6.44 -11.87 -4.61
C THR A 200 5.92 -11.05 -5.79
N LEU A 201 4.61 -11.09 -6.06
CA LEU A 201 4.02 -10.28 -7.11
C LEU A 201 4.16 -8.78 -6.82
N TYR A 202 3.98 -8.35 -5.56
CA TYR A 202 4.24 -6.97 -5.14
C TYR A 202 5.69 -6.55 -5.43
N LEU A 203 6.67 -7.40 -5.11
CA LEU A 203 8.09 -7.13 -5.36
C LEU A 203 8.44 -7.11 -6.85
N LEU A 204 7.71 -7.83 -7.70
CA LEU A 204 7.94 -7.84 -9.15
C LEU A 204 7.37 -6.62 -9.87
N LEU A 205 6.53 -5.82 -9.20
CA LEU A 205 5.96 -4.63 -9.82
C LEU A 205 7.03 -3.54 -9.99
N PRO A 206 7.15 -2.92 -11.18
CA PRO A 206 8.12 -1.85 -11.42
C PRO A 206 7.99 -0.69 -10.44
N TYR A 207 6.77 -0.38 -10.01
CA TYR A 207 6.49 0.62 -9.00
C TYR A 207 7.30 0.41 -7.70
N THR A 208 7.40 -0.84 -7.24
CA THR A 208 8.10 -1.17 -5.99
C THR A 208 9.56 -0.74 -6.03
N PHE A 209 10.20 -0.76 -7.20
CA PHE A 209 11.58 -0.30 -7.34
C PHE A 209 11.70 1.21 -7.49
N TYR A 210 10.73 1.88 -8.11
CA TYR A 210 10.80 3.31 -8.38
C TYR A 210 10.45 4.18 -7.18
N MET A 211 9.50 3.76 -6.33
CA MET A 211 8.89 4.64 -5.32
C MET A 211 9.14 4.21 -3.87
N THR A 212 9.79 3.07 -3.65
CA THR A 212 9.99 2.51 -2.31
C THR A 212 11.00 3.25 -1.44
N GLY A 213 11.79 4.13 -2.02
CA GLY A 213 12.69 5.03 -1.27
C GLY A 213 11.97 6.20 -0.59
N ARG A 214 10.69 6.42 -0.88
CA ARG A 214 9.89 7.49 -0.27
C ARG A 214 9.13 6.94 0.93
N VAL A 215 9.45 7.49 2.11
CA VAL A 215 8.84 7.07 3.38
C VAL A 215 7.32 7.33 3.40
N ASP A 216 6.87 8.43 2.82
CA ASP A 216 5.45 8.81 2.71
C ASP A 216 4.62 7.85 1.83
N HIS A 217 5.27 7.09 0.94
CA HIS A 217 4.61 6.05 0.13
C HIS A 217 4.46 4.72 0.89
N VAL A 218 5.52 4.26 1.54
CA VAL A 218 5.57 2.90 2.09
C VAL A 218 5.10 2.78 3.54
N LEU A 219 5.35 3.79 4.37
CA LEU A 219 5.06 3.73 5.80
C LEU A 219 3.56 3.67 6.12
N PRO A 220 2.66 4.47 5.48
CA PRO A 220 1.22 4.35 5.69
C PRO A 220 0.68 2.98 5.30
N SER A 221 1.22 2.40 4.22
CA SER A 221 0.86 1.04 3.78
C SER A 221 1.27 -0.02 4.78
N ALA A 222 2.48 0.06 5.33
CA ALA A 222 2.95 -0.87 6.35
C ALA A 222 2.03 -0.85 7.58
N PHE A 223 1.65 0.33 8.07
CA PHE A 223 0.73 0.47 9.19
C PHE A 223 -0.68 -0.02 8.87
N LEU A 224 -1.17 0.24 7.66
CA LEU A 224 -2.49 -0.23 7.24
C LEU A 224 -2.54 -1.76 7.15
N LEU A 225 -1.48 -2.39 6.65
CA LEU A 225 -1.35 -3.85 6.62
C LEU A 225 -1.22 -4.45 8.03
N LEU A 226 -0.52 -3.78 8.96
CA LEU A 226 -0.50 -4.17 10.37
C LEU A 226 -1.89 -4.08 11.01
N ALA A 227 -2.66 -3.03 10.71
CA ALA A 227 -4.04 -2.93 11.18
C ALA A 227 -4.89 -4.11 10.68
N ILE A 228 -4.76 -4.48 9.40
CA ILE A 228 -5.42 -5.67 8.82
C ILE A 228 -4.92 -6.96 9.49
N LEU A 229 -3.62 -7.12 9.68
CA LEU A 229 -3.04 -8.31 10.31
C LEU A 229 -3.57 -8.50 11.73
N LEU A 230 -3.71 -7.40 12.47
CA LEU A 230 -4.14 -7.38 13.87
C LEU A 230 -5.64 -7.09 14.05
N TYR A 231 -6.46 -7.25 13.00
CA TYR A 231 -7.90 -6.96 13.04
C TYR A 231 -8.66 -7.69 14.16
N ARG A 232 -8.15 -8.81 14.68
CA ARG A 232 -8.71 -9.53 15.84
C ARG A 232 -8.50 -8.80 17.17
N GLN A 233 -7.59 -7.83 17.20
CA GLN A 233 -7.24 -7.02 18.36
C GLN A 233 -7.67 -5.57 18.10
N PRO A 234 -8.90 -5.16 18.46
CA PRO A 234 -9.43 -3.84 18.08
C PRO A 234 -8.53 -2.67 18.49
N PHE A 235 -7.90 -2.74 19.67
CA PHE A 235 -6.98 -1.69 20.13
C PHE A 235 -5.77 -1.56 19.20
N ALA A 236 -5.10 -2.68 18.91
CA ALA A 236 -3.93 -2.66 18.03
C ALA A 236 -4.28 -2.25 16.59
N ALA A 237 -5.42 -2.74 16.08
CA ALA A 237 -5.91 -2.33 14.77
C ALA A 237 -6.19 -0.83 14.71
N GLY A 238 -6.81 -0.26 15.75
CA GLY A 238 -7.04 1.18 15.88
C GLY A 238 -5.73 1.96 15.97
N LEU A 239 -4.77 1.49 16.79
CA LEU A 239 -3.47 2.12 16.94
C LEU A 239 -2.72 2.21 15.61
N PHE A 240 -2.63 1.13 14.86
CA PHE A 240 -1.93 1.15 13.57
C PHE A 240 -2.69 1.92 12.48
N LEU A 241 -4.02 1.89 12.48
CA LEU A 241 -4.79 2.74 11.58
C LEU A 241 -4.60 4.23 11.91
N GLY A 242 -4.52 4.59 13.19
CA GLY A 242 -4.24 5.95 13.64
C GLY A 242 -2.82 6.40 13.30
N LEU A 243 -1.81 5.52 13.40
CA LEU A 243 -0.46 5.81 12.94
C LEU A 243 -0.43 6.05 11.42
N ALA A 244 -1.13 5.22 10.63
CA ALA A 244 -1.26 5.44 9.19
C ALA A 244 -1.90 6.79 8.87
N ALA A 245 -3.00 7.12 9.56
CA ALA A 245 -3.71 8.38 9.42
C ALA A 245 -2.90 9.60 9.90
N GLY A 246 -2.03 9.40 10.89
CA GLY A 246 -1.12 10.43 11.37
C GLY A 246 0.02 10.74 10.39
N VAL A 247 0.58 9.72 9.73
CA VAL A 247 1.63 9.92 8.71
C VAL A 247 1.08 10.62 7.49
N VAL A 248 -0.08 10.20 7.00
CA VAL A 248 -0.80 10.80 5.86
C VAL A 248 -2.29 10.80 6.19
N TYR A 249 -2.99 11.90 6.08
CA TYR A 249 -4.36 12.04 6.58
C TYR A 249 -5.42 11.16 5.85
N TYR A 250 -5.14 10.64 4.68
CA TYR A 250 -6.12 9.87 3.88
C TYR A 250 -6.74 8.66 4.59
N PRO A 251 -6.02 7.87 5.40
CA PRO A 251 -6.62 6.79 6.19
C PRO A 251 -7.71 7.22 7.19
N PHE A 252 -7.88 8.53 7.49
CA PHE A 252 -9.06 9.00 8.22
C PHE A 252 -10.36 8.67 7.49
N SER A 253 -10.35 8.65 6.16
CA SER A 253 -11.51 8.25 5.35
C SER A 253 -11.92 6.78 5.51
N LEU A 254 -11.05 5.95 6.10
CA LEU A 254 -11.36 4.55 6.43
C LEU A 254 -12.16 4.40 7.74
N LEU A 255 -12.21 5.44 8.58
CA LEU A 255 -12.90 5.38 9.88
C LEU A 255 -14.36 4.92 9.78
N PRO A 256 -15.19 5.41 8.83
CA PRO A 256 -16.56 4.95 8.71
C PRO A 256 -16.66 3.44 8.52
N LEU A 257 -15.82 2.86 7.68
CA LEU A 257 -15.73 1.42 7.44
C LEU A 257 -15.29 0.64 8.69
N TRP A 258 -14.18 1.06 9.31
CA TRP A 258 -13.58 0.36 10.44
C TRP A 258 -14.39 0.49 11.72
N CYS A 259 -14.96 1.67 12.00
CA CYS A 259 -15.89 1.87 13.11
C CYS A 259 -17.15 1.02 12.95
N SER A 260 -17.70 0.96 11.74
CA SER A 260 -18.85 0.12 11.44
C SER A 260 -18.54 -1.38 11.57
N PHE A 261 -17.32 -1.82 11.20
CA PHE A 261 -16.89 -3.21 11.41
C PHE A 261 -16.87 -3.59 12.88
N TYR A 262 -16.35 -2.72 13.77
CA TYR A 262 -16.28 -2.98 15.21
C TYR A 262 -17.52 -2.53 16.00
N TRP A 263 -18.55 -1.97 15.33
CA TRP A 263 -19.69 -1.34 15.97
C TRP A 263 -20.35 -2.22 17.04
N GLN A 264 -20.65 -3.45 16.70
CA GLN A 264 -21.33 -4.39 17.60
C GLN A 264 -20.40 -4.89 18.72
N ARG A 265 -19.10 -4.96 18.48
CA ARG A 265 -18.13 -5.44 19.45
C ARG A 265 -16.72 -4.91 19.17
N GLY A 266 -16.18 -4.20 20.14
CA GLY A 266 -14.80 -3.74 20.12
C GLY A 266 -14.60 -2.28 19.74
N ILE A 267 -15.65 -1.54 19.38
CA ILE A 267 -15.57 -0.13 18.96
C ILE A 267 -14.83 0.75 19.98
N ARG A 268 -15.11 0.63 21.28
CA ARG A 268 -14.44 1.41 22.33
C ARG A 268 -12.92 1.16 22.36
N ARG A 269 -12.50 -0.09 22.21
CA ARG A 269 -11.06 -0.45 22.17
C ARG A 269 -10.41 0.04 20.90
N PHE A 270 -11.09 -0.06 19.77
CA PHE A 270 -10.61 0.44 18.49
C PHE A 270 -10.43 1.95 18.51
N THR A 271 -11.45 2.71 18.94
CA THR A 271 -11.36 4.18 19.03
C THR A 271 -10.30 4.61 20.03
N LEU A 272 -10.16 3.91 21.17
CA LEU A 272 -9.10 4.18 22.14
C LEU A 272 -7.71 4.00 21.50
N GLY A 273 -7.47 2.91 20.79
CA GLY A 273 -6.19 2.69 20.09
C GLY A 273 -5.92 3.77 19.06
N PHE A 274 -6.92 4.11 18.25
CA PHE A 274 -6.82 5.16 17.22
C PHE A 274 -6.50 6.53 17.83
N THR A 275 -7.25 6.95 18.86
CA THR A 275 -7.04 8.24 19.51
C THR A 275 -5.71 8.30 20.25
N THR A 276 -5.27 7.19 20.86
CA THR A 276 -3.97 7.10 21.53
C THR A 276 -2.82 7.36 20.54
N SER A 277 -2.84 6.76 19.35
CA SER A 277 -1.79 6.99 18.35
C SER A 277 -1.79 8.42 17.83
N ILE A 278 -2.96 9.00 17.54
CA ILE A 278 -3.07 10.40 17.10
C ILE A 278 -2.59 11.35 18.21
N ALA A 279 -3.00 11.12 19.46
CA ALA A 279 -2.56 11.92 20.60
C ALA A 279 -1.04 11.85 20.79
N ALA A 280 -0.44 10.66 20.68
CA ALA A 280 1.00 10.48 20.78
C ALA A 280 1.76 11.25 19.68
N LEU A 281 1.26 11.25 18.44
CA LEU A 281 1.84 12.00 17.34
C LEU A 281 1.72 13.52 17.54
N ILE A 282 0.57 13.99 18.03
CA ILE A 282 0.37 15.41 18.36
C ILE A 282 1.31 15.83 19.49
N ILE A 283 1.41 15.03 20.55
CA ILE A 283 2.31 15.29 21.68
C ILE A 283 3.77 15.36 21.19
N ALA A 284 4.20 14.39 20.39
CA ALA A 284 5.55 14.41 19.82
C ALA A 284 5.80 15.69 18.98
N MET A 285 4.82 16.12 18.20
CA MET A 285 4.92 17.34 17.40
C MET A 285 5.02 18.61 18.28
N ILE A 286 4.26 18.67 19.39
CA ILE A 286 4.32 19.80 20.34
C ILE A 286 5.73 19.93 20.93
N PHE A 287 6.35 18.82 21.34
CA PHE A 287 7.70 18.83 21.89
C PHE A 287 8.78 19.18 20.88
N LEU A 288 8.62 18.79 19.62
CA LEU A 288 9.64 18.99 18.59
C LEU A 288 9.51 20.31 17.84
N HIS A 289 8.30 20.85 17.71
CA HIS A 289 8.00 22.10 16.97
C HIS A 289 6.96 22.96 17.69
N PRO A 290 7.29 23.57 18.84
CA PRO A 290 6.31 24.31 19.66
C PRO A 290 5.78 25.58 18.98
N ASN A 291 6.55 26.21 18.07
CA ASN A 291 6.22 27.53 17.54
C ASN A 291 5.12 27.55 16.46
N ASP A 292 4.92 26.41 15.73
CA ASP A 292 4.04 26.37 14.54
C ASP A 292 2.97 25.28 14.64
N ILE A 293 2.51 24.95 15.85
CA ILE A 293 1.61 23.80 16.14
C ILE A 293 0.35 23.85 15.28
N LEU A 294 -0.33 25.00 15.19
CA LEU A 294 -1.58 25.13 14.43
C LEU A 294 -1.39 24.90 12.94
N GLN A 295 -0.27 25.36 12.41
CA GLN A 295 0.06 25.11 11.00
C GLN A 295 0.34 23.63 10.75
N HIS A 296 1.10 22.98 11.61
CA HIS A 296 1.44 21.58 11.52
C HIS A 296 0.22 20.67 11.69
N LEU A 297 -0.69 21.00 12.62
CA LEU A 297 -1.99 20.33 12.74
C LEU A 297 -2.82 20.50 11.48
N GLY A 298 -2.83 21.70 10.89
CA GLY A 298 -3.50 21.94 9.61
C GLY A 298 -2.98 21.04 8.49
N TYR A 299 -1.67 20.77 8.44
CA TYR A 299 -1.09 19.81 7.48
C TYR A 299 -1.40 18.36 7.83
N MET A 300 -1.32 17.98 9.11
CA MET A 300 -1.59 16.63 9.58
C MET A 300 -3.03 16.20 9.31
N PHE A 301 -4.01 17.08 9.47
CA PHE A 301 -5.43 16.79 9.24
C PHE A 301 -5.94 17.22 7.87
N GLY A 302 -5.08 17.77 7.01
CA GLY A 302 -5.46 18.19 5.66
C GLY A 302 -6.39 19.43 5.60
N ILE A 303 -6.54 20.17 6.71
CA ILE A 303 -7.49 21.31 6.81
C ILE A 303 -7.08 22.47 5.88
N LYS A 304 -5.78 22.68 5.67
CA LYS A 304 -5.25 23.74 4.80
C LYS A 304 -5.12 23.33 3.32
N GLN A 305 -5.43 22.12 2.99
CA GLN A 305 -5.03 21.53 1.71
C GLN A 305 -6.13 21.52 0.63
N VAL A 306 -7.20 22.22 0.83
CA VAL A 306 -8.06 22.64 -0.28
C VAL A 306 -7.37 23.78 -1.10
N ALA A 307 -6.06 24.02 -0.86
CA ALA A 307 -5.26 24.98 -1.62
C ALA A 307 -5.37 24.68 -3.11
N MET A 308 -5.81 25.69 -3.84
CA MET A 308 -6.03 25.65 -5.29
C MET A 308 -4.77 26.02 -6.08
N THR A 309 -3.64 26.22 -5.38
CA THR A 309 -2.37 26.70 -5.96
C THR A 309 -1.22 25.78 -5.52
N GLY A 310 -0.21 25.61 -6.37
CA GLY A 310 0.97 24.81 -6.08
C GLY A 310 0.72 23.30 -6.06
N MET A 311 -0.19 22.83 -6.91
CA MET A 311 -0.49 21.40 -7.07
C MET A 311 0.46 20.75 -8.07
N ASP A 312 0.81 19.50 -7.79
CA ASP A 312 1.59 18.62 -8.67
C ASP A 312 0.72 17.49 -9.26
N GLY A 313 1.31 16.70 -10.15
CA GLY A 313 0.62 15.61 -10.79
C GLY A 313 -0.42 16.09 -11.81
N ILE A 314 -1.51 15.37 -11.99
CA ILE A 314 -2.52 15.73 -12.98
C ILE A 314 -3.12 17.12 -12.73
N TRP A 315 -3.28 17.52 -11.46
CA TRP A 315 -3.86 18.81 -11.08
C TRP A 315 -2.90 19.97 -11.29
N GLY A 316 -1.59 19.72 -11.41
CA GLY A 316 -0.54 20.67 -11.76
C GLY A 316 -0.42 20.91 -13.28
N LEU A 317 -1.04 20.08 -14.11
CA LEU A 317 -0.93 20.14 -15.59
C LEU A 317 -1.95 21.07 -16.25
N GLY A 318 -2.55 22.02 -15.50
CA GLY A 318 -3.45 23.04 -16.04
C GLY A 318 -4.94 22.67 -16.00
N TRP A 319 -5.32 21.58 -15.33
CA TRP A 319 -6.72 21.30 -15.04
C TRP A 319 -7.28 22.31 -14.05
N TYR A 320 -8.56 22.70 -14.29
CA TYR A 320 -9.21 23.67 -13.43
C TYR A 320 -9.41 23.08 -12.01
N PRO A 321 -8.82 23.66 -10.95
CA PRO A 321 -8.77 23.08 -9.62
C PRO A 321 -10.15 22.76 -9.01
N LEU A 322 -11.17 23.53 -9.38
CA LEU A 322 -12.57 23.31 -8.93
C LEU A 322 -13.15 21.97 -9.37
N MET A 323 -12.61 21.34 -10.43
CA MET A 323 -13.04 19.99 -10.85
C MET A 323 -12.71 18.91 -9.81
N ARG A 324 -11.82 19.20 -8.84
CA ARG A 324 -11.56 18.32 -7.69
C ARG A 324 -12.74 18.24 -6.72
N VAL A 325 -13.51 19.33 -6.58
CA VAL A 325 -14.59 19.40 -5.58
C VAL A 325 -15.65 18.31 -5.77
N PRO A 326 -16.21 18.06 -6.96
CA PRO A 326 -17.14 16.96 -7.16
C PRO A 326 -16.50 15.60 -6.89
N LEU A 327 -15.20 15.40 -7.22
CA LEU A 327 -14.50 14.14 -6.94
C LEU A 327 -14.33 13.92 -5.44
N ILE A 328 -13.97 14.96 -4.68
CA ILE A 328 -13.87 14.93 -3.22
C ILE A 328 -15.24 14.63 -2.61
N LEU A 329 -16.31 15.26 -3.12
CA LEU A 329 -17.67 15.01 -2.64
C LEU A 329 -18.08 13.55 -2.85
N VAL A 330 -17.88 13.00 -4.04
CA VAL A 330 -18.15 11.58 -4.34
C VAL A 330 -17.31 10.67 -3.44
N PHE A 331 -16.03 10.99 -3.26
CA PHE A 331 -15.14 10.24 -2.38
C PHE A 331 -15.65 10.21 -0.92
N VAL A 332 -16.04 11.36 -0.38
CA VAL A 332 -16.60 11.46 0.98
C VAL A 332 -17.91 10.69 1.09
N LEU A 333 -18.81 10.83 0.12
CA LEU A 333 -20.08 10.09 0.09
C LEU A 333 -19.85 8.58 0.08
N VAL A 334 -18.93 8.08 -0.75
CA VAL A 334 -18.56 6.66 -0.79
C VAL A 334 -17.96 6.23 0.57
N SER A 335 -17.06 7.01 1.15
CA SER A 335 -16.46 6.70 2.45
C SER A 335 -17.53 6.61 3.56
N VAL A 336 -18.44 7.59 3.63
CA VAL A 336 -19.52 7.62 4.63
C VAL A 336 -20.53 6.51 4.40
N SER A 337 -20.81 6.15 3.13
CA SER A 337 -21.74 5.07 2.81
C SER A 337 -21.36 3.73 3.46
N PHE A 338 -20.08 3.51 3.75
CA PHE A 338 -19.60 2.31 4.43
C PHE A 338 -20.06 2.20 5.90
N VAL A 339 -20.65 3.21 6.47
CA VAL A 339 -21.35 3.07 7.76
C VAL A 339 -22.49 2.08 7.62
N VAL A 340 -23.25 2.17 6.54
CA VAL A 340 -24.47 1.39 6.30
C VAL A 340 -24.20 0.19 5.39
N TRP A 341 -23.48 0.36 4.30
CA TRP A 341 -23.24 -0.65 3.30
C TRP A 341 -21.76 -1.10 3.29
N PRO A 342 -21.47 -2.40 3.07
CA PRO A 342 -22.39 -3.55 3.15
C PRO A 342 -22.85 -3.82 4.57
N ALA A 343 -24.05 -4.41 4.73
CA ALA A 343 -24.67 -4.64 6.04
C ALA A 343 -23.83 -5.56 6.95
N GLN A 344 -23.27 -6.62 6.39
CA GLN A 344 -22.32 -7.49 7.09
C GLN A 344 -20.90 -7.22 6.59
N LYS A 345 -20.02 -6.83 7.49
CA LYS A 345 -18.63 -6.53 7.20
C LYS A 345 -17.73 -7.66 7.70
N SER A 346 -17.00 -8.26 6.77
CA SER A 346 -15.99 -9.28 7.02
C SER A 346 -14.58 -8.71 6.84
N LEU A 347 -13.55 -9.50 7.16
CA LEU A 347 -12.16 -9.17 6.86
C LEU A 347 -11.96 -8.91 5.35
N ALA A 348 -12.67 -9.67 4.51
CA ALA A 348 -12.66 -9.46 3.06
C ALA A 348 -13.10 -8.06 2.69
N THR A 349 -14.22 -7.60 3.26
CA THR A 349 -14.73 -6.24 3.08
C THR A 349 -13.75 -5.18 3.58
N LEU A 350 -13.11 -5.40 4.75
CA LEU A 350 -12.09 -4.48 5.24
C LEU A 350 -10.93 -4.32 4.26
N MET A 351 -10.41 -5.42 3.70
CA MET A 351 -9.29 -5.37 2.75
C MET A 351 -9.70 -4.70 1.43
N SER A 352 -10.80 -5.14 0.82
CA SER A 352 -11.21 -4.64 -0.50
C SER A 352 -11.66 -3.18 -0.45
N CYS A 353 -12.50 -2.81 0.52
CA CYS A 353 -12.98 -1.43 0.64
C CYS A 353 -11.86 -0.47 1.12
N SER A 354 -10.97 -0.90 2.02
CA SER A 354 -9.81 -0.08 2.41
C SER A 354 -8.90 0.17 1.21
N GLY A 355 -8.61 -0.88 0.42
CA GLY A 355 -7.86 -0.74 -0.83
C GLY A 355 -8.56 0.18 -1.83
N GLY A 356 -9.88 0.04 -1.98
CA GLY A 356 -10.70 0.88 -2.87
C GLY A 356 -10.69 2.35 -2.48
N ILE A 357 -10.87 2.67 -1.19
CA ILE A 357 -10.81 4.05 -0.69
C ILE A 357 -9.40 4.63 -0.90
N MET A 358 -8.36 3.88 -0.54
CA MET A 358 -6.99 4.36 -0.71
C MET A 358 -6.60 4.53 -2.20
N ALA A 359 -7.15 3.72 -3.10
CA ALA A 359 -7.01 3.93 -4.54
C ALA A 359 -7.80 5.16 -5.01
N ALA A 360 -9.01 5.39 -4.49
CA ALA A 360 -9.84 6.54 -4.85
C ALA A 360 -9.20 7.89 -4.44
N THR A 361 -8.36 7.92 -3.40
CA THR A 361 -7.61 9.15 -3.05
C THR A 361 -6.74 9.65 -4.19
N GLN A 362 -6.24 8.74 -5.06
CA GLN A 362 -5.39 9.10 -6.18
C GLN A 362 -6.08 10.02 -7.19
N CYS A 363 -7.41 9.94 -7.30
CA CYS A 363 -8.17 10.72 -8.26
C CYS A 363 -8.25 12.22 -7.90
N TRP A 364 -8.18 12.56 -6.62
CA TRP A 364 -8.32 13.95 -6.16
C TRP A 364 -7.10 14.48 -5.40
N HIS A 365 -6.09 13.64 -5.16
CA HIS A 365 -4.87 14.04 -4.50
C HIS A 365 -4.10 15.09 -5.31
N GLY A 366 -3.80 16.23 -4.70
CA GLY A 366 -3.21 17.40 -5.39
C GLY A 366 -1.69 17.40 -5.47
N PHE A 367 -1.00 16.40 -4.92
CA PHE A 367 0.47 16.36 -4.83
C PHE A 367 0.98 15.02 -5.40
N GLY A 368 1.17 14.95 -6.71
CA GLY A 368 1.61 13.73 -7.38
C GLY A 368 0.56 12.62 -7.41
N GLY A 369 -0.73 12.98 -7.48
CA GLY A 369 -1.84 12.01 -7.54
C GLY A 369 -1.64 10.99 -8.66
N GLY A 370 -1.96 9.72 -8.36
CA GLY A 370 -1.70 8.58 -9.26
C GLY A 370 -0.40 7.83 -8.97
N LEU A 371 0.56 8.42 -8.25
CA LEU A 371 1.86 7.81 -7.96
C LEU A 371 1.95 7.06 -6.61
N TYR A 372 0.97 7.17 -5.73
CA TYR A 372 1.00 6.55 -4.40
C TYR A 372 0.45 5.11 -4.39
N LEU A 373 0.95 4.27 -5.30
CA LEU A 373 0.45 2.91 -5.48
C LEU A 373 0.65 2.02 -4.24
N ALA A 374 1.71 2.25 -3.44
CA ALA A 374 1.94 1.48 -2.24
C ALA A 374 0.76 1.52 -1.26
N TRP A 375 -0.03 2.62 -1.24
CA TRP A 375 -1.13 2.75 -0.31
C TRP A 375 -2.26 1.74 -0.51
N PHE A 376 -2.43 1.21 -1.73
CA PHE A 376 -3.54 0.33 -2.07
C PHE A 376 -3.14 -0.98 -2.76
N VAL A 377 -2.01 -1.02 -3.49
CA VAL A 377 -1.62 -2.22 -4.25
C VAL A 377 -1.43 -3.46 -3.37
N PRO A 378 -0.79 -3.40 -2.18
CA PRO A 378 -0.70 -4.57 -1.31
C PRO A 378 -2.07 -5.10 -0.88
N LEU A 379 -3.04 -4.20 -0.59
CA LEU A 379 -4.41 -4.58 -0.25
C LEU A 379 -5.16 -5.15 -1.45
N ALA A 380 -4.97 -4.58 -2.63
CA ALA A 380 -5.55 -5.09 -3.87
C ALA A 380 -5.04 -6.52 -4.17
N LEU A 381 -3.74 -6.75 -4.05
CA LEU A 381 -3.14 -8.07 -4.20
C LEU A 381 -3.70 -9.06 -3.18
N LEU A 382 -3.74 -8.71 -1.90
CA LEU A 382 -4.33 -9.56 -0.86
C LEU A 382 -5.81 -9.86 -1.15
N THR A 383 -6.56 -8.88 -1.66
CA THR A 383 -7.96 -9.07 -2.07
C THR A 383 -8.09 -10.05 -3.23
N MET A 384 -7.16 -10.03 -4.19
CA MET A 384 -7.16 -10.98 -5.32
C MET A 384 -6.83 -12.41 -4.88
N PHE A 385 -5.89 -12.54 -3.96
CA PHE A 385 -5.39 -13.85 -3.49
C PHE A 385 -6.25 -14.45 -2.37
N ARG A 386 -7.13 -13.67 -1.72
CA ARG A 386 -7.91 -14.13 -0.58
C ARG A 386 -8.84 -15.30 -0.89
N PRO A 387 -9.05 -16.23 0.04
CA PRO A 387 -10.18 -17.15 0.02
C PRO A 387 -11.49 -16.46 0.41
N ASN A 388 -12.56 -17.22 0.53
CA ASN A 388 -13.79 -16.72 1.14
C ASN A 388 -13.58 -16.52 2.65
N LEU A 389 -13.76 -15.27 3.14
CA LEU A 389 -13.55 -14.85 4.52
C LEU A 389 -14.85 -14.34 5.18
N ASP A 390 -16.02 -14.78 4.71
CA ASP A 390 -17.32 -14.29 5.19
C ASP A 390 -17.54 -14.57 6.68
N TYR A 391 -16.89 -15.62 7.22
CA TYR A 391 -16.95 -15.97 8.65
C TYR A 391 -16.08 -15.06 9.55
N CYS A 392 -15.22 -14.23 8.97
CA CYS A 392 -14.33 -13.33 9.72
C CYS A 392 -15.02 -12.02 10.10
N VAL A 393 -16.13 -12.07 10.83
CA VAL A 393 -16.91 -10.93 11.32
C VAL A 393 -16.49 -10.52 12.73
N ALA A 394 -16.73 -9.26 13.12
CA ALA A 394 -16.26 -8.71 14.40
C ALA A 394 -16.74 -9.48 15.63
N LEU A 395 -17.96 -10.00 15.64
CA LEU A 395 -18.51 -10.77 16.77
C LEU A 395 -17.73 -12.07 17.04
N GLU A 396 -17.26 -12.74 15.99
CA GLU A 396 -16.46 -13.97 16.09
C GLU A 396 -14.99 -13.68 16.28
N VAL A 397 -14.51 -12.62 15.64
CA VAL A 397 -13.11 -12.19 15.63
C VAL A 397 -12.61 -11.84 17.03
N VAL A 398 -13.40 -11.11 17.80
CA VAL A 398 -13.03 -10.65 19.16
C VAL A 398 -13.23 -11.75 20.21
N ARG A 399 -13.92 -12.85 19.88
CA ARG A 399 -13.98 -14.03 20.75
C ARG A 399 -12.65 -14.80 20.66
N PRO A 400 -12.07 -15.20 21.82
CA PRO A 400 -10.93 -16.11 21.77
C PRO A 400 -11.37 -17.37 21.01
N ARG A 401 -10.65 -17.69 19.94
CA ARG A 401 -10.90 -18.92 19.16
C ARG A 401 -10.72 -20.10 20.12
N ARG A 402 -11.81 -20.69 20.59
CA ARG A 402 -11.74 -21.95 21.32
C ARG A 402 -10.95 -22.90 20.45
N LYS A 403 -9.75 -23.31 20.90
CA LYS A 403 -8.98 -24.36 20.21
C LYS A 403 -9.99 -25.49 19.99
N ARG A 404 -10.38 -25.73 18.75
CA ARG A 404 -11.12 -26.96 18.44
C ARG A 404 -10.25 -28.08 18.99
N PRO A 405 -10.78 -28.93 19.88
CA PRO A 405 -10.01 -30.11 20.28
C PRO A 405 -9.65 -30.77 18.95
N VAL A 406 -8.34 -30.99 18.74
CA VAL A 406 -7.85 -31.79 17.63
C VAL A 406 -8.61 -33.11 17.77
N ARG A 407 -9.52 -33.36 16.83
CA ARG A 407 -10.43 -34.47 16.91
C ARG A 407 -9.58 -35.73 17.00
N ALA A 408 -9.72 -36.49 18.07
CA ALA A 408 -8.98 -37.70 18.37
C ALA A 408 -9.13 -38.81 17.29
N GLU A 409 -9.91 -38.54 16.23
CA GLU A 409 -10.08 -39.43 15.10
C GLU A 409 -8.81 -39.68 14.28
N ALA A 410 -7.90 -38.73 14.19
CA ALA A 410 -6.65 -38.98 13.46
C ALA A 410 -5.70 -39.95 14.19
N VAL A 411 -5.80 -40.01 15.53
CA VAL A 411 -4.99 -40.92 16.34
C VAL A 411 -5.62 -42.35 16.34
N SER A 412 -6.93 -42.44 16.30
CA SER A 412 -7.62 -43.74 16.26
C SER A 412 -7.41 -44.46 14.92
N ILE A 413 -7.34 -43.73 13.79
CA ILE A 413 -7.07 -44.35 12.47
C ILE A 413 -5.63 -44.87 12.40
N SER A 414 -4.66 -44.18 12.99
CA SER A 414 -3.26 -44.63 13.02
C SER A 414 -3.07 -45.86 13.92
N LEU A 415 -3.76 -45.94 15.06
CA LEU A 415 -3.72 -47.07 15.96
C LEU A 415 -4.45 -48.29 15.39
N ALA A 416 -5.57 -48.11 14.65
CA ALA A 416 -6.27 -49.17 13.96
C ALA A 416 -5.46 -49.75 12.79
N ALA A 417 -4.74 -48.89 12.04
CA ALA A 417 -3.81 -49.31 10.98
C ALA A 417 -2.64 -50.14 11.53
N PHE A 418 -2.10 -49.75 12.71
CA PHE A 418 -1.00 -50.48 13.35
C PHE A 418 -1.41 -51.80 13.97
N SER A 419 -2.64 -51.94 14.47
CA SER A 419 -3.18 -53.19 15.00
C SER A 419 -3.56 -54.19 13.89
N GLY A 420 -3.93 -53.73 12.70
CA GLY A 420 -4.14 -54.53 11.50
C GLY A 420 -2.87 -55.17 10.95
N TRP A 421 -1.75 -54.43 11.02
CA TRP A 421 -0.46 -54.92 10.54
C TRP A 421 0.14 -56.00 11.42
N ARG A 422 -0.09 -55.95 12.74
CA ARG A 422 0.31 -57.05 13.66
C ARG A 422 -0.47 -58.37 13.47
N ARG A 423 -1.72 -58.34 13.05
CA ARG A 423 -2.52 -59.54 12.77
C ARG A 423 -2.15 -60.21 11.45
N GLY A 424 -1.67 -59.44 10.44
CA GLY A 424 -1.18 -59.98 9.19
C GLY A 424 0.13 -60.78 9.33
N LEU A 425 1.01 -60.40 10.25
CA LEU A 425 2.29 -61.06 10.49
C LEU A 425 2.16 -62.35 11.31
N SER A 426 1.06 -62.59 12.04
CA SER A 426 0.83 -63.83 12.80
C SER A 426 0.22 -64.96 11.97
N LEU A 427 -0.35 -64.65 10.80
CA LEU A 427 -0.95 -65.65 9.89
C LEU A 427 0.04 -66.25 8.87
N GLN A 428 1.20 -65.59 8.64
CA GLN A 428 2.25 -66.16 7.76
C GLN A 428 3.25 -67.08 8.44
N ARG A 429 3.07 -67.37 9.74
CA ARG A 429 3.96 -68.32 10.50
C ARG A 429 3.34 -69.69 10.69
N LYS A 430 2.22 -70.03 10.03
CA LYS A 430 1.53 -71.33 10.13
C LYS A 430 1.25 -71.99 8.80
N THR A 431 2.11 -71.76 7.80
CA THR A 431 2.14 -72.61 6.58
C THR A 431 3.56 -73.05 6.33
#